data_a9768957331c74260c04d085358968a6
#
_entry.id   a9768957331c74260c04d085358968a6
#
_cell.length_a   1.000
_cell.length_b   1.000
_cell.length_c   1.000
_cell.angle_alpha   90.00
_cell.angle_beta   90.00
_cell.angle_gamma   90.00
#
_symmetry.space_group_name_H-M   'P 1'
#
loop_
_entity.id
_entity.type
_entity.pdbx_description
1 polymer ?
#
loop_
_entity_poly.entity_id
_entity_poly.type
_entity_poly.pdbx_seq_one_letter_code
_entity_poly.pdbx_strand_id
1 'polypeptide(L)'
;MPQEIERKFLVKGEYKSQAYSQDRITQGYISSARGRTVRVRIRGGQGYLTIKGASDASGISRYEWEKEIPLNEAKELMKLCEPGVIDKTRYLIRSGNHVFEVDEFYGENEGLVIAEVELASENEPFEKPDFIGQEVTGDIRYYNSQLMKHPFKEWK
;
A
#
# COMPACT_ATOMS: atom_id res chain seq x y z
N MET A 1 -14.52 6.57 -14.44
CA MET A 1 -13.60 5.47 -14.17
C MET A 1 -12.98 5.66 -12.78
N PRO A 2 -12.94 4.61 -11.96
CA PRO A 2 -12.29 4.74 -10.66
C PRO A 2 -10.82 5.09 -10.84
N GLN A 3 -10.32 6.02 -10.07
CA GLN A 3 -8.95 6.46 -10.13
C GLN A 3 -8.42 6.64 -8.71
N GLU A 4 -7.24 6.08 -8.46
CA GLU A 4 -6.56 6.25 -7.19
C GLU A 4 -5.58 7.42 -7.33
N ILE A 5 -5.66 8.35 -6.39
CA ILE A 5 -4.74 9.48 -6.28
C ILE A 5 -4.16 9.42 -4.89
N GLU A 6 -2.85 9.14 -4.77
CA GLU A 6 -2.21 9.03 -3.47
C GLU A 6 -0.79 9.58 -3.49
N ARG A 7 -0.34 10.02 -2.33
CA ARG A 7 1.05 10.44 -2.14
C ARG A 7 1.68 9.58 -1.05
N LYS A 8 2.95 9.30 -1.19
CA LYS A 8 3.67 8.31 -0.41
C LYS A 8 4.91 8.93 0.23
N PHE A 9 5.13 8.60 1.50
CA PHE A 9 6.22 9.20 2.29
C PHE A 9 6.92 8.14 3.13
N LEU A 10 8.20 8.39 3.40
CA LEU A 10 8.89 7.66 4.45
C LEU A 10 8.44 8.22 5.80
N VAL A 11 8.65 7.44 6.85
CA VAL A 11 8.19 7.78 8.20
C VAL A 11 9.39 8.00 9.11
N LYS A 12 9.32 9.02 9.93
CA LYS A 12 10.31 9.33 10.97
C LYS A 12 9.59 9.47 12.31
N GLY A 13 10.21 9.00 13.37
CA GLY A 13 9.65 9.17 14.71
C GLY A 13 8.48 8.28 15.02
N GLU A 14 7.75 8.64 16.07
CA GLU A 14 6.67 7.83 16.62
C GLU A 14 5.34 8.14 15.93
N TYR A 15 4.62 7.09 15.55
CA TYR A 15 3.32 7.22 14.90
C TYR A 15 2.25 6.29 15.50
N LYS A 16 2.64 5.17 16.11
CA LYS A 16 1.70 4.14 16.55
C LYS A 16 0.70 4.65 17.58
N SER A 17 1.14 5.51 18.48
CA SER A 17 0.28 6.06 19.53
C SER A 17 -0.83 6.95 18.98
N GLN A 18 -0.68 7.43 17.75
CA GLN A 18 -1.66 8.30 17.11
C GLN A 18 -2.70 7.53 16.30
N ALA A 19 -2.51 6.22 16.14
CA ALA A 19 -3.42 5.40 15.33
C ALA A 19 -4.73 5.15 16.08
N TYR A 20 -5.85 5.30 15.35
CA TYR A 20 -7.17 4.96 15.90
C TYR A 20 -7.59 3.55 15.51
N SER A 21 -6.86 2.91 14.59
CA SER A 21 -7.14 1.56 14.14
C SER A 21 -5.88 0.93 13.57
N GLN A 22 -5.79 -0.40 13.63
CA GLN A 22 -4.71 -1.13 13.00
C GLN A 22 -5.22 -2.49 12.51
N ASP A 23 -4.70 -2.92 11.36
CA ASP A 23 -5.08 -4.19 10.74
C ASP A 23 -3.84 -4.90 10.22
N ARG A 24 -3.79 -6.23 10.45
CA ARG A 24 -2.81 -7.08 9.80
C ARG A 24 -3.27 -7.36 8.38
N ILE A 25 -2.36 -7.23 7.42
CA ILE A 25 -2.65 -7.42 6.00
C ILE A 25 -1.64 -8.40 5.41
N THR A 26 -2.16 -9.42 4.70
CA THR A 26 -1.35 -10.33 3.90
C THR A 26 -1.81 -10.16 2.46
N GLN A 27 -0.88 -9.93 1.55
CA GLN A 27 -1.24 -9.72 0.16
C GLN A 27 -0.19 -10.26 -0.79
N GLY A 28 -0.66 -10.74 -1.94
CA GLY A 28 0.19 -11.23 -3.00
C GLY A 28 -0.31 -10.74 -4.34
N TYR A 29 0.50 -10.93 -5.38
CA TYR A 29 0.17 -10.49 -6.74
C TYR A 29 0.07 -11.69 -7.67
N ILE A 30 -1.09 -11.84 -8.31
CA ILE A 30 -1.26 -12.79 -9.42
C ILE A 30 -0.50 -12.26 -10.62
N SER A 31 -0.51 -10.94 -10.81
CA SER A 31 0.32 -10.26 -11.79
C SER A 31 0.94 -9.03 -11.15
N SER A 32 2.26 -8.92 -11.23
CA SER A 32 3.00 -7.74 -10.76
C SER A 32 3.50 -6.89 -11.91
N ALA A 33 3.04 -7.17 -13.14
CA ALA A 33 3.48 -6.42 -14.32
C ALA A 33 3.09 -4.96 -14.20
N ARG A 34 4.02 -4.06 -14.55
CA ARG A 34 3.75 -2.63 -14.53
C ARG A 34 2.59 -2.31 -15.46
N GLY A 35 1.66 -1.49 -14.97
CA GLY A 35 0.49 -1.09 -15.75
C GLY A 35 -0.66 -2.07 -15.70
N ARG A 36 -0.48 -3.24 -15.09
CA ARG A 36 -1.57 -4.22 -14.94
C ARG A 36 -1.29 -5.15 -13.78
N THR A 37 -1.31 -4.58 -12.57
CA THR A 37 -1.15 -5.38 -11.36
C THR A 37 -2.47 -5.99 -10.95
N VAL A 38 -2.42 -7.25 -10.51
CA VAL A 38 -3.59 -7.96 -9.98
C VAL A 38 -3.22 -8.47 -8.60
N ARG A 39 -3.85 -7.92 -7.57
CA ARG A 39 -3.49 -8.18 -6.19
C ARG A 39 -4.63 -8.89 -5.45
N VAL A 40 -4.27 -9.90 -4.66
CA VAL A 40 -5.18 -10.54 -3.70
C VAL A 40 -4.75 -10.11 -2.31
N ARG A 41 -5.68 -9.63 -1.50
CA ARG A 41 -5.40 -9.17 -0.14
C ARG A 41 -6.36 -9.83 0.84
N ILE A 42 -5.81 -10.23 2.00
CA ILE A 42 -6.61 -10.67 3.14
C ILE A 42 -6.35 -9.69 4.27
N ARG A 43 -7.43 -9.06 4.75
CA ARG A 43 -7.37 -8.11 5.86
C ARG A 43 -8.42 -8.54 6.88
N GLY A 44 -7.96 -9.02 8.05
CA GLY A 44 -8.86 -9.62 9.02
C GLY A 44 -9.55 -10.84 8.41
N GLY A 45 -10.85 -10.90 8.50
CA GLY A 45 -11.64 -12.01 7.94
C GLY A 45 -12.17 -11.75 6.55
N GLN A 46 -11.64 -10.77 5.82
CA GLN A 46 -12.17 -10.37 4.51
C GLN A 46 -11.12 -10.47 3.42
N GLY A 47 -11.57 -10.82 2.22
CA GLY A 47 -10.71 -10.87 1.05
C GLY A 47 -11.05 -9.77 0.06
N TYR A 48 -10.05 -9.36 -0.73
CA TYR A 48 -10.19 -8.31 -1.74
C TYR A 48 -9.38 -8.67 -2.98
N LEU A 49 -9.94 -8.35 -4.14
CA LEU A 49 -9.25 -8.45 -5.41
C LEU A 49 -9.12 -7.04 -5.97
N THR A 50 -7.88 -6.62 -6.26
CA THR A 50 -7.60 -5.27 -6.75
C THR A 50 -6.82 -5.33 -8.05
N ILE A 51 -7.24 -4.54 -9.02
CA ILE A 51 -6.56 -4.42 -10.31
C ILE A 51 -6.19 -2.95 -10.49
N LYS A 52 -4.90 -2.69 -10.77
CA LYS A 52 -4.41 -1.32 -10.96
C LYS A 52 -3.73 -1.19 -12.31
N GLY A 53 -3.99 -0.06 -12.96
CA GLY A 53 -3.34 0.29 -14.21
C GLY A 53 -2.03 1.01 -13.99
N ALA A 54 -1.46 1.54 -15.07
CA ALA A 54 -0.23 2.30 -15.01
C ALA A 54 -0.43 3.65 -14.31
N SER A 55 0.58 4.08 -13.56
CA SER A 55 0.61 5.44 -13.01
C SER A 55 0.82 6.44 -14.14
N ASP A 56 0.35 7.67 -13.94
CA ASP A 56 0.72 8.77 -14.82
C ASP A 56 2.19 9.15 -14.60
N ALA A 57 2.68 10.16 -15.32
CA ALA A 57 4.08 10.56 -15.25
C ALA A 57 4.52 11.04 -13.88
N SER A 58 3.59 11.56 -13.06
CA SER A 58 3.88 12.04 -11.70
C SER A 58 3.95 10.90 -10.69
N GLY A 59 3.38 9.74 -11.01
CA GLY A 59 3.23 8.63 -10.09
C GLY A 59 2.11 8.82 -9.07
N ILE A 60 1.35 9.92 -9.17
CA ILE A 60 0.31 10.26 -8.20
C ILE A 60 -1.01 9.56 -8.52
N SER A 61 -1.36 9.46 -9.80
CA SER A 61 -2.66 8.96 -10.25
C SER A 61 -2.52 7.68 -11.06
N ARG A 62 -3.42 6.72 -10.81
CA ARG A 62 -3.55 5.52 -11.66
C ARG A 62 -4.95 4.93 -11.51
N TYR A 63 -5.38 4.18 -12.53
CA TYR A 63 -6.65 3.47 -12.49
C TYR A 63 -6.62 2.41 -11.40
N GLU A 64 -7.70 2.30 -10.61
CA GLU A 64 -7.84 1.24 -9.62
C GLU A 64 -9.26 0.70 -9.66
N TRP A 65 -9.37 -0.62 -9.70
CA TRP A 65 -10.64 -1.35 -9.54
C TRP A 65 -10.47 -2.32 -8.39
N GLU A 66 -11.42 -2.34 -7.45
CA GLU A 66 -11.33 -3.24 -6.30
C GLU A 66 -12.70 -3.81 -5.98
N LYS A 67 -12.72 -5.08 -5.58
CA LYS A 67 -13.94 -5.77 -5.20
C LYS A 67 -13.66 -6.68 -4.00
N GLU A 68 -14.57 -6.66 -3.02
CA GLU A 68 -14.51 -7.61 -1.92
C GLU A 68 -14.93 -8.98 -2.42
N ILE A 69 -14.21 -10.03 -1.99
CA ILE A 69 -14.50 -11.40 -2.37
C ILE A 69 -14.55 -12.24 -1.10
N PRO A 70 -15.24 -13.41 -1.12
CA PRO A 70 -15.27 -14.29 0.04
C PRO A 70 -13.89 -14.71 0.48
N LEU A 71 -13.68 -14.85 1.79
CA LEU A 71 -12.38 -15.21 2.36
C LEU A 71 -11.84 -16.52 1.78
N ASN A 72 -12.70 -17.53 1.61
CA ASN A 72 -12.27 -18.82 1.05
C ASN A 72 -11.76 -18.67 -0.39
N GLU A 73 -12.36 -17.77 -1.17
CA GLU A 73 -11.89 -17.52 -2.54
C GLU A 73 -10.56 -16.77 -2.51
N ALA A 74 -10.41 -15.79 -1.60
CA ALA A 74 -9.15 -15.07 -1.46
C ALA A 74 -8.01 -16.03 -1.09
N LYS A 75 -8.26 -17.00 -0.21
CA LYS A 75 -7.24 -17.99 0.17
C LYS A 75 -6.84 -18.87 -1.02
N GLU A 76 -7.80 -19.25 -1.86
CA GLU A 76 -7.49 -20.03 -3.05
C GLU A 76 -6.68 -19.22 -4.07
N LEU A 77 -7.09 -17.97 -4.29
CA LEU A 77 -6.38 -17.10 -5.22
C LEU A 77 -4.97 -16.77 -4.74
N MET A 78 -4.76 -16.69 -3.41
CA MET A 78 -3.45 -16.43 -2.84
C MET A 78 -2.44 -17.50 -3.25
N LYS A 79 -2.89 -18.73 -3.48
CA LYS A 79 -2.02 -19.83 -3.93
C LYS A 79 -1.50 -19.62 -5.34
N LEU A 80 -2.16 -18.77 -6.12
CA LEU A 80 -1.78 -18.49 -7.51
C LEU A 80 -0.86 -17.28 -7.62
N CYS A 81 -0.54 -16.64 -6.50
CA CYS A 81 0.27 -15.44 -6.49
C CYS A 81 1.75 -15.75 -6.77
N GLU A 82 2.42 -14.77 -7.37
CA GLU A 82 3.86 -14.82 -7.56
C GLU A 82 4.55 -14.88 -6.20
N PRO A 83 5.79 -15.39 -6.13
CA PRO A 83 6.54 -15.44 -4.87
C PRO A 83 6.73 -14.05 -4.27
N GLY A 84 6.86 -13.96 -2.95
CA GLY A 84 7.12 -12.70 -2.27
C GLY A 84 5.87 -12.06 -1.68
N VAL A 85 5.01 -12.87 -1.08
CA VAL A 85 3.81 -12.36 -0.41
C VAL A 85 4.21 -11.30 0.63
N ILE A 86 3.50 -10.17 0.62
CA ILE A 86 3.73 -9.06 1.54
C ILE A 86 2.93 -9.28 2.82
N ASP A 87 3.59 -9.04 3.96
CA ASP A 87 2.96 -9.12 5.27
C ASP A 87 3.26 -7.82 6.01
N LYS A 88 2.22 -7.13 6.47
CA LYS A 88 2.35 -5.82 7.08
C LYS A 88 1.21 -5.52 8.04
N THR A 89 1.39 -4.52 8.90
CA THR A 89 0.31 -3.95 9.70
C THR A 89 0.07 -2.53 9.21
N ARG A 90 -1.18 -2.20 8.94
CA ARG A 90 -1.59 -0.87 8.53
C ARG A 90 -2.19 -0.13 9.71
N TYR A 91 -1.61 1.02 10.02
CA TYR A 91 -2.08 1.91 11.07
C TYR A 91 -2.82 3.06 10.42
N LEU A 92 -4.02 3.37 10.90
CA LEU A 92 -4.82 4.48 10.38
C LEU A 92 -4.71 5.65 11.33
N ILE A 93 -4.28 6.80 10.81
CA ILE A 93 -4.02 7.99 11.61
C ILE A 93 -4.73 9.19 10.97
N ARG A 94 -5.56 9.88 11.76
CA ARG A 94 -6.23 11.08 11.26
C ARG A 94 -5.29 12.28 11.31
N SER A 95 -5.33 13.08 10.24
CA SER A 95 -4.61 14.35 10.17
C SER A 95 -5.49 15.35 9.41
N GLY A 96 -6.10 16.30 10.14
CA GLY A 96 -7.09 17.20 9.53
C GLY A 96 -8.26 16.41 8.97
N ASN A 97 -8.56 16.61 7.71
CA ASN A 97 -9.66 15.93 7.03
C ASN A 97 -9.22 14.66 6.31
N HIS A 98 -7.98 14.24 6.50
CA HIS A 98 -7.42 13.08 5.81
C HIS A 98 -7.09 11.97 6.78
N VAL A 99 -6.95 10.75 6.24
CA VAL A 99 -6.46 9.60 6.97
C VAL A 99 -5.17 9.15 6.31
N PHE A 100 -4.09 9.09 7.12
CA PHE A 100 -2.84 8.51 6.66
C PHE A 100 -2.85 7.02 6.96
N GLU A 101 -2.46 6.23 5.96
CA GLU A 101 -2.26 4.80 6.11
C GLU A 101 -0.77 4.56 6.28
N VAL A 102 -0.37 4.11 7.46
CA VAL A 102 1.05 3.86 7.75
C VAL A 102 1.26 2.34 7.82
N ASP A 103 2.06 1.83 6.89
CA ASP A 103 2.33 0.40 6.78
C ASP A 103 3.69 0.07 7.37
N GLU A 104 3.69 -0.80 8.38
CA GLU A 104 4.90 -1.37 8.95
C GLU A 104 5.06 -2.77 8.37
N PHE A 105 6.18 -3.00 7.69
CA PHE A 105 6.41 -4.25 6.98
C PHE A 105 7.18 -5.26 7.83
N TYR A 106 6.94 -6.55 7.54
CA TYR A 106 7.60 -7.66 8.22
C TYR A 106 8.34 -8.55 7.22
N GLY A 107 9.04 -9.57 7.75
CA GLY A 107 9.76 -10.53 6.92
C GLY A 107 10.88 -9.87 6.14
N GLU A 108 10.94 -10.10 4.84
CA GLU A 108 12.01 -9.58 3.98
C GLU A 108 11.98 -8.07 3.83
N ASN A 109 10.87 -7.43 4.23
CA ASN A 109 10.73 -5.97 4.17
C ASN A 109 10.79 -5.33 5.56
N GLU A 110 11.18 -6.07 6.57
CA GLU A 110 11.29 -5.57 7.93
C GLU A 110 12.22 -4.37 8.01
N GLY A 111 11.81 -3.36 8.75
CA GLY A 111 12.54 -2.10 8.88
C GLY A 111 11.98 -0.99 7.99
N LEU A 112 11.14 -1.35 7.02
CA LEU A 112 10.51 -0.37 6.14
C LEU A 112 9.17 0.06 6.73
N VAL A 113 8.93 1.37 6.76
CA VAL A 113 7.65 1.94 7.16
C VAL A 113 7.30 3.02 6.15
N ILE A 114 6.12 2.90 5.55
CA ILE A 114 5.66 3.82 4.50
C ILE A 114 4.31 4.40 4.89
N ALA A 115 4.14 5.71 4.70
CA ALA A 115 2.86 6.38 4.92
C ALA A 115 2.28 6.80 3.58
N GLU A 116 0.97 6.64 3.44
CA GLU A 116 0.24 7.04 2.25
C GLU A 116 -0.95 7.90 2.64
N VAL A 117 -1.27 8.90 1.81
CA VAL A 117 -2.50 9.68 1.94
C VAL A 117 -3.21 9.68 0.60
N GLU A 118 -4.50 9.35 0.62
CA GLU A 118 -5.33 9.36 -0.59
C GLU A 118 -6.02 10.71 -0.72
N LEU A 119 -6.02 11.25 -1.94
CA LEU A 119 -6.53 12.58 -2.23
C LEU A 119 -7.64 12.50 -3.27
N ALA A 120 -8.51 13.52 -3.29
CA ALA A 120 -9.55 13.64 -4.30
C ALA A 120 -9.01 14.21 -5.61
N SER A 121 -7.93 15.01 -5.53
CA SER A 121 -7.25 15.55 -6.70
C SER A 121 -5.75 15.65 -6.43
N GLU A 122 -4.95 15.75 -7.49
CA GLU A 122 -3.48 15.79 -7.37
C GLU A 122 -2.99 17.02 -6.61
N ASN A 123 -3.75 18.09 -6.62
CA ASN A 123 -3.37 19.36 -5.99
C ASN A 123 -4.07 19.59 -4.65
N GLU A 124 -4.79 18.60 -4.14
CA GLU A 124 -5.51 18.76 -2.89
C GLU A 124 -4.54 19.00 -1.74
N PRO A 125 -4.73 20.08 -0.94
CA PRO A 125 -3.85 20.31 0.21
C PRO A 125 -4.19 19.35 1.35
N PHE A 126 -3.19 19.01 2.16
CA PHE A 126 -3.36 18.16 3.32
C PHE A 126 -2.34 18.55 4.39
N GLU A 127 -2.68 18.26 5.65
CA GLU A 127 -1.77 18.51 6.76
C GLU A 127 -0.80 17.34 6.90
N LYS A 128 0.50 17.64 7.01
CA LYS A 128 1.52 16.61 7.24
C LYS A 128 1.73 16.43 8.73
N PRO A 129 1.44 15.24 9.26
CA PRO A 129 1.82 14.94 10.66
C PRO A 129 3.33 15.01 10.84
N ASP A 130 3.77 15.18 12.07
CA ASP A 130 5.18 15.33 12.39
C ASP A 130 6.03 14.08 12.12
N PHE A 131 5.40 12.91 11.98
CA PHE A 131 6.13 11.68 11.64
C PHE A 131 6.38 11.52 10.13
N ILE A 132 5.87 12.41 9.28
CA ILE A 132 6.06 12.34 7.82
C ILE A 132 7.47 12.81 7.46
N GLY A 133 8.20 11.94 6.77
CA GLY A 133 9.54 12.22 6.28
C GLY A 133 9.56 12.54 4.80
N GLN A 134 10.58 12.05 4.12
CA GLN A 134 10.79 12.31 2.69
C GLN A 134 9.65 11.74 1.83
N GLU A 135 9.19 12.51 0.87
CA GLU A 135 8.21 12.03 -0.09
C GLU A 135 8.88 11.12 -1.11
N VAL A 136 8.26 9.95 -1.36
CA VAL A 136 8.76 8.95 -2.31
C VAL A 136 7.68 8.60 -3.35
N THR A 137 6.71 9.46 -3.55
CA THR A 137 5.66 9.27 -4.54
C THR A 137 6.27 9.02 -5.92
N GLY A 138 5.81 7.97 -6.58
CA GLY A 138 6.31 7.62 -7.92
C GLY A 138 7.60 6.82 -7.94
N ASP A 139 8.27 6.65 -6.81
CA ASP A 139 9.46 5.81 -6.73
C ASP A 139 9.00 4.34 -6.66
N ILE A 140 9.22 3.62 -7.76
CA ILE A 140 8.67 2.27 -7.90
C ILE A 140 9.24 1.27 -6.90
N ARG A 141 10.42 1.54 -6.30
CA ARG A 141 11.00 0.65 -5.30
C ARG A 141 10.06 0.45 -4.11
N TYR A 142 9.23 1.45 -3.82
CA TYR A 142 8.32 1.43 -2.66
C TYR A 142 6.95 0.87 -2.99
N TYR A 143 6.68 0.48 -4.23
CA TYR A 143 5.42 -0.17 -4.59
C TYR A 143 5.43 -1.59 -4.04
N ASN A 144 4.33 -2.02 -3.44
CA ASN A 144 4.23 -3.38 -2.90
C ASN A 144 4.54 -4.44 -3.97
N SER A 145 4.10 -4.20 -5.23
CA SER A 145 4.38 -5.10 -6.33
C SER A 145 5.86 -5.22 -6.66
N GLN A 146 6.67 -4.23 -6.31
CA GLN A 146 8.11 -4.28 -6.52
C GLN A 146 8.84 -4.78 -5.26
N LEU A 147 8.31 -4.51 -4.07
CA LEU A 147 8.88 -5.01 -2.83
C LEU A 147 8.90 -6.53 -2.77
N MET A 148 7.91 -7.20 -3.38
CA MET A 148 7.87 -8.64 -3.42
C MET A 148 9.02 -9.23 -4.25
N LYS A 149 9.48 -8.49 -5.27
CA LYS A 149 10.56 -8.94 -6.17
C LYS A 149 11.93 -8.50 -5.69
N HIS A 150 12.00 -7.33 -5.07
CA HIS A 150 13.25 -6.73 -4.60
C HIS A 150 13.02 -6.20 -3.19
N PRO A 151 13.00 -7.09 -2.18
CA PRO A 151 12.67 -6.72 -0.81
C PRO A 151 13.62 -5.69 -0.21
N PHE A 152 13.10 -4.93 0.74
CA PHE A 152 13.84 -3.86 1.40
C PHE A 152 15.17 -4.34 1.99
N LYS A 153 15.21 -5.56 2.54
CA LYS A 153 16.44 -6.11 3.14
C LYS A 153 17.57 -6.29 2.13
N GLU A 154 17.25 -6.36 0.83
CA GLU A 154 18.25 -6.52 -0.23
C GLU A 154 18.76 -5.17 -0.77
N TRP A 155 18.18 -4.07 -0.32
CA TRP A 155 18.62 -2.74 -0.77
C TRP A 155 19.97 -2.39 -0.15
N LYS A 156 20.73 -1.61 -0.91
CA LYS A 156 22.05 -1.13 -0.44
C LYS A 156 22.09 0.38 -0.39
#